data_05a3e2768bbdc1cef065c648909bb156
#
_entry.id   05a3e2768bbdc1cef065c648909bb156
#
_cell.length_a   1.000
_cell.length_b   1.000
_cell.length_c   1.000
_cell.angle_alpha   90.00
_cell.angle_beta   90.00
_cell.angle_gamma   90.00
#
_symmetry.space_group_name_H-M   'P 1'
#
loop_
_entity.id
_entity.type
_entity.pdbx_description
1 polymer ?
#
loop_
_entity_poly.entity_id
_entity_poly.type
_entity_poly.pdbx_seq_one_letter_code
_entity_poly.pdbx_strand_id
1 'polypeptide(L)'
;MPKQEQIIATPNMHNDTALAYASITMQELNWPVLLAGENSLVGTTKSSWKNKPQQIICVAVDGQLTIISEMVNGVMADITGKNKKNCNSFAATFETVVANKTADLAMTKEAINNLKQTTLQRLAEEEKEAIEVDKAMNLSGSNTFITYGIIAINVIIFVLMALDGAGIMDANGYVHLKWGSNYGPLTLSGDWWRLLTNTFIHFGIIHLAMNMYCLYTVGIYLEPMLGKIRYATAYLCTGVLASVISLYWHTEPANSAGASGAVFGVYGVFLALLTSNLIPKKVRTALLQNIVIFVGYNLLYGLKGGIDNAAHIGGLLSGLAIGYAYMFAITKEKAEHPPLQWLVPVIVILSVGISAYYLQENKKPISGRKAILSEMNAGTYKDNDRFNAKLTEFDKIQANIDLAIGDSSLNFEQLAIAIDQTALPQYEQAASLIRSTSGYDISPAAHAKASLLLKYIDFKKQEMGLMKQICITHKTEELMPQLNKIRDSANNTFQELLKL
;
A
#
# COMPACT_ATOMS: atom_id res chain seq x y z
N MET A 1 28.68 4.38 -21.92
CA MET A 1 28.79 2.90 -22.10
C MET A 1 30.20 2.57 -22.57
N PRO A 2 30.80 1.44 -22.18
CA PRO A 2 32.11 1.06 -22.65
C PRO A 2 32.05 0.79 -24.17
N LYS A 3 32.76 1.58 -24.95
CA LYS A 3 32.89 1.44 -26.38
C LYS A 3 34.34 1.29 -26.76
N GLN A 4 34.60 0.61 -27.87
CA GLN A 4 35.90 0.56 -28.55
C GLN A 4 35.72 1.02 -29.99
N GLU A 5 36.63 1.84 -30.45
CA GLU A 5 36.63 2.40 -31.79
C GLU A 5 37.92 2.02 -32.48
N GLN A 6 37.87 1.74 -33.80
CA GLN A 6 39.00 1.48 -34.65
C GLN A 6 38.75 2.09 -36.03
N ILE A 7 39.75 2.79 -36.57
CA ILE A 7 39.69 3.43 -37.87
C ILE A 7 40.45 2.57 -38.87
N ILE A 8 39.84 2.28 -40.00
CA ILE A 8 40.43 1.57 -41.13
C ILE A 8 40.54 2.56 -42.30
N ALA A 9 41.74 2.75 -42.81
CA ALA A 9 41.95 3.60 -43.99
C ALA A 9 41.35 2.94 -45.23
N THR A 10 40.55 3.67 -45.99
CA THR A 10 39.94 3.21 -47.25
C THR A 10 40.23 4.24 -48.35
N PRO A 11 41.54 4.51 -48.65
CA PRO A 11 41.92 5.53 -49.61
C PRO A 11 41.35 5.20 -51.00
N ASN A 12 40.84 6.22 -51.71
CA ASN A 12 40.21 6.11 -53.02
C ASN A 12 38.92 5.25 -53.08
N MET A 13 38.31 4.93 -51.94
CA MET A 13 37.07 4.22 -51.89
C MET A 13 35.92 5.17 -51.57
N HIS A 14 34.88 5.17 -52.40
CA HIS A 14 33.66 5.93 -52.14
C HIS A 14 32.91 5.37 -50.91
N ASN A 15 32.28 6.24 -50.11
CA ASN A 15 31.59 5.85 -48.85
C ASN A 15 30.64 4.70 -49.08
N ASP A 16 29.79 4.69 -50.10
CA ASP A 16 28.88 3.59 -50.43
C ASP A 16 29.58 2.26 -50.69
N THR A 17 30.79 2.30 -51.25
CA THR A 17 31.61 1.13 -51.54
C THR A 17 32.21 0.58 -50.23
N ALA A 18 32.70 1.49 -49.38
CA ALA A 18 33.20 1.11 -48.05
C ALA A 18 32.11 0.49 -47.19
N LEU A 19 30.90 1.04 -47.23
CA LEU A 19 29.74 0.47 -46.53
C LEU A 19 29.31 -0.87 -47.13
N ALA A 20 29.38 -1.04 -48.47
CA ALA A 20 29.06 -2.35 -49.07
C ALA A 20 30.06 -3.42 -48.62
N TYR A 21 31.34 -3.16 -48.59
CA TYR A 21 32.34 -4.07 -48.04
C TYR A 21 32.17 -4.30 -46.53
N ALA A 22 31.82 -3.26 -45.78
CA ALA A 22 31.49 -3.40 -44.35
C ALA A 22 30.28 -4.34 -44.12
N SER A 23 29.22 -4.20 -44.94
CA SER A 23 28.05 -5.07 -44.88
C SER A 23 28.42 -6.53 -45.16
N ILE A 24 29.23 -6.80 -46.21
CA ILE A 24 29.71 -8.14 -46.53
C ILE A 24 30.55 -8.71 -45.38
N THR A 25 31.44 -7.91 -44.83
CA THR A 25 32.27 -8.27 -43.67
C THR A 25 31.41 -8.66 -42.47
N MET A 26 30.36 -7.90 -42.16
CA MET A 26 29.44 -8.21 -41.11
C MET A 26 28.69 -9.53 -41.39
N GLN A 27 28.31 -9.80 -42.63
CA GLN A 27 27.66 -11.07 -43.00
C GLN A 27 28.62 -12.26 -42.83
N GLU A 28 29.88 -12.15 -43.22
CA GLU A 28 30.89 -13.21 -43.01
C GLU A 28 31.14 -13.49 -41.52
N LEU A 29 31.12 -12.46 -40.69
CA LEU A 29 31.20 -12.61 -39.24
C LEU A 29 29.90 -13.08 -38.59
N ASN A 30 28.85 -13.32 -39.39
CA ASN A 30 27.50 -13.64 -38.93
C ASN A 30 26.92 -12.55 -38.00
N TRP A 31 27.18 -11.29 -38.32
CA TRP A 31 26.63 -10.12 -37.65
C TRP A 31 25.53 -9.50 -38.50
N PRO A 32 24.25 -9.71 -38.19
CA PRO A 32 23.19 -9.13 -39.03
C PRO A 32 23.21 -7.62 -38.99
N VAL A 33 23.10 -7.00 -40.16
CA VAL A 33 22.89 -5.56 -40.31
C VAL A 33 21.43 -5.26 -40.04
N LEU A 34 21.17 -4.34 -39.12
CA LEU A 34 19.82 -4.02 -38.65
C LEU A 34 19.28 -2.70 -39.19
N LEU A 35 20.17 -1.72 -39.34
CA LEU A 35 19.85 -0.34 -39.78
C LEU A 35 20.93 0.18 -40.70
N ALA A 36 20.52 1.02 -41.65
CA ALA A 36 21.44 1.78 -42.49
C ALA A 36 21.09 3.28 -42.46
N GLY A 37 22.09 4.12 -42.17
CA GLY A 37 22.02 5.56 -42.29
C GLY A 37 22.63 6.04 -43.59
N GLU A 38 22.85 7.35 -43.73
CA GLU A 38 23.42 7.94 -44.92
C GLU A 38 24.86 7.45 -45.19
N ASN A 39 25.71 7.51 -44.17
CA ASN A 39 27.09 7.05 -44.19
C ASN A 39 27.39 6.02 -43.10
N SER A 40 26.40 5.28 -42.66
CA SER A 40 26.57 4.35 -41.53
C SER A 40 25.75 3.07 -41.67
N LEU A 41 26.25 2.00 -41.09
CA LEU A 41 25.55 0.72 -40.90
C LEU A 41 25.58 0.38 -39.43
N VAL A 42 24.49 -0.15 -38.95
CA VAL A 42 24.36 -0.66 -37.56
C VAL A 42 23.95 -2.12 -37.59
N GLY A 43 24.70 -2.94 -36.92
CA GLY A 43 24.40 -4.35 -36.74
C GLY A 43 24.68 -4.83 -35.35
N THR A 44 24.56 -6.13 -35.13
CA THR A 44 24.76 -6.72 -33.81
C THR A 44 25.51 -8.05 -33.88
N THR A 45 26.35 -8.34 -32.89
CA THR A 45 26.99 -9.64 -32.78
C THR A 45 25.95 -10.69 -32.39
N LYS A 46 26.22 -11.99 -32.68
CA LYS A 46 25.35 -13.08 -32.27
C LYS A 46 25.15 -13.10 -30.75
N SER A 47 23.92 -13.22 -30.35
CA SER A 47 23.53 -13.46 -28.95
C SER A 47 23.65 -14.94 -28.62
N SER A 48 24.18 -15.27 -27.44
CA SER A 48 24.09 -16.60 -26.86
C SER A 48 23.76 -16.52 -25.38
N TRP A 49 23.31 -17.62 -24.76
CA TRP A 49 22.94 -17.63 -23.33
C TRP A 49 24.06 -17.10 -22.39
N LYS A 50 25.33 -17.23 -22.82
CA LYS A 50 26.49 -16.72 -22.06
C LYS A 50 27.00 -15.36 -22.53
N ASN A 51 26.54 -14.85 -23.68
CA ASN A 51 27.06 -13.64 -24.30
C ASN A 51 25.93 -12.70 -24.73
N LYS A 52 25.82 -11.54 -24.06
CA LYS A 52 24.95 -10.46 -24.51
C LYS A 52 25.45 -9.93 -25.86
N PRO A 53 24.56 -9.59 -26.81
CA PRO A 53 24.94 -9.03 -28.09
C PRO A 53 25.59 -7.66 -27.89
N GLN A 54 26.53 -7.32 -28.76
CA GLN A 54 27.13 -6.00 -28.84
C GLN A 54 26.68 -5.31 -30.11
N GLN A 55 26.45 -4.01 -30.01
CA GLN A 55 26.13 -3.18 -31.16
C GLN A 55 27.43 -2.87 -31.93
N ILE A 56 27.38 -3.03 -33.23
CA ILE A 56 28.47 -2.74 -34.15
C ILE A 56 28.00 -1.60 -35.05
N ILE A 57 28.72 -0.52 -35.03
CA ILE A 57 28.45 0.65 -35.89
C ILE A 57 29.63 0.84 -36.83
N CYS A 58 29.38 0.90 -38.13
CA CYS A 58 30.36 1.24 -39.17
C CYS A 58 30.00 2.60 -39.77
N VAL A 59 30.92 3.53 -39.78
CA VAL A 59 30.72 4.86 -40.37
C VAL A 59 31.79 5.09 -41.43
N ALA A 60 31.39 5.40 -42.66
CA ALA A 60 32.30 5.69 -43.78
C ALA A 60 32.27 7.18 -44.12
N VAL A 61 33.40 7.87 -43.92
CA VAL A 61 33.53 9.30 -44.16
C VAL A 61 34.97 9.58 -44.65
N ASP A 62 35.11 10.36 -45.70
CA ASP A 62 36.37 10.91 -46.19
C ASP A 62 37.52 9.89 -46.38
N GLY A 63 37.23 8.75 -46.97
CA GLY A 63 38.22 7.71 -47.21
C GLY A 63 38.64 6.94 -45.95
N GLN A 64 37.83 6.97 -44.93
CA GLN A 64 37.99 6.21 -43.66
C GLN A 64 36.73 5.46 -43.33
N LEU A 65 36.90 4.25 -42.84
CA LEU A 65 35.83 3.45 -42.25
C LEU A 65 36.09 3.29 -40.73
N THR A 66 35.24 3.91 -39.94
CA THR A 66 35.30 3.80 -38.48
C THR A 66 34.39 2.68 -38.05
N ILE A 67 34.92 1.69 -37.32
CA ILE A 67 34.14 0.67 -36.65
C ILE A 67 34.07 0.96 -35.15
N ILE A 68 32.89 0.93 -34.60
CA ILE A 68 32.63 1.09 -33.17
C ILE A 68 31.92 -0.17 -32.66
N SER A 69 32.44 -0.80 -31.59
CA SER A 69 31.77 -1.85 -30.88
C SER A 69 31.40 -1.37 -29.49
N GLU A 70 30.12 -1.46 -29.15
CA GLU A 70 29.62 -1.01 -27.85
C GLU A 70 28.65 -2.02 -27.23
N MET A 71 28.56 -2.00 -25.90
CA MET A 71 27.67 -2.87 -25.15
C MET A 71 26.25 -2.32 -25.19
N VAL A 72 25.26 -3.16 -25.48
CA VAL A 72 23.83 -2.81 -25.42
C VAL A 72 23.31 -3.04 -23.99
N ASN A 73 22.54 -2.07 -23.46
CA ASN A 73 21.85 -2.14 -22.15
C ASN A 73 22.72 -2.21 -20.89
N GLY A 74 23.11 -1.04 -20.37
CA GLY A 74 23.36 -0.84 -18.92
C GLY A 74 24.59 -1.54 -18.32
N VAL A 75 25.52 -2.09 -19.11
CA VAL A 75 26.75 -2.70 -18.58
C VAL A 75 27.78 -1.60 -18.35
N MET A 76 28.29 -1.48 -17.12
CA MET A 76 29.21 -0.40 -16.73
C MET A 76 30.66 -0.58 -17.23
N ALA A 77 31.09 -1.80 -17.60
CA ALA A 77 32.46 -2.05 -18.06
C ALA A 77 32.54 -3.24 -19.02
N ASP A 78 33.42 -3.16 -20.03
CA ASP A 78 33.84 -4.30 -20.87
C ASP A 78 35.00 -5.07 -20.21
N ILE A 79 34.72 -5.79 -19.15
CA ILE A 79 35.72 -6.55 -18.38
C ILE A 79 36.38 -7.65 -19.22
N THR A 80 35.75 -8.08 -20.30
CA THR A 80 36.20 -9.21 -21.14
C THR A 80 36.93 -8.79 -22.38
N GLY A 81 37.08 -7.47 -22.67
CA GLY A 81 37.72 -6.94 -23.83
C GLY A 81 37.07 -7.31 -25.18
N LYS A 82 35.77 -7.65 -25.14
CA LYS A 82 35.02 -8.09 -26.33
C LYS A 82 34.89 -7.01 -27.39
N ASN A 83 34.69 -5.77 -26.98
CA ASN A 83 34.62 -4.66 -27.93
C ASN A 83 35.89 -4.55 -28.75
N LYS A 84 37.07 -4.64 -28.12
CA LYS A 84 38.37 -4.64 -28.80
C LYS A 84 38.51 -5.84 -29.73
N LYS A 85 38.10 -7.03 -29.28
CA LYS A 85 38.14 -8.26 -30.10
C LYS A 85 37.23 -8.14 -31.33
N ASN A 86 36.05 -7.56 -31.20
CA ASN A 86 35.14 -7.32 -32.32
C ASN A 86 35.74 -6.40 -33.35
N CYS A 87 36.28 -5.23 -32.93
CA CYS A 87 36.93 -4.32 -33.82
C CYS A 87 38.10 -4.97 -34.58
N ASN A 88 38.95 -5.71 -33.89
CA ASN A 88 40.10 -6.41 -34.54
C ASN A 88 39.62 -7.52 -35.52
N SER A 89 38.62 -8.30 -35.13
CA SER A 89 38.03 -9.36 -36.00
C SER A 89 37.42 -8.74 -37.24
N PHE A 90 36.69 -7.62 -37.09
CA PHE A 90 36.13 -6.90 -38.22
C PHE A 90 37.21 -6.37 -39.15
N ALA A 91 38.25 -5.69 -38.64
CA ALA A 91 39.34 -5.12 -39.45
C ALA A 91 40.05 -6.22 -40.28
N ALA A 92 40.43 -7.32 -39.64
CA ALA A 92 41.07 -8.43 -40.32
C ALA A 92 40.20 -9.08 -41.43
N THR A 93 38.92 -9.27 -41.16
CA THR A 93 37.97 -9.81 -42.13
C THR A 93 37.70 -8.80 -43.24
N PHE A 94 37.58 -7.52 -42.92
CA PHE A 94 37.39 -6.45 -43.91
C PHE A 94 38.52 -6.38 -44.93
N GLU A 95 39.77 -6.44 -44.47
CA GLU A 95 40.94 -6.50 -45.36
C GLU A 95 40.86 -7.69 -46.32
N THR A 96 40.49 -8.84 -45.83
CA THR A 96 40.33 -10.06 -46.62
C THR A 96 39.20 -9.92 -47.66
N VAL A 97 38.07 -9.39 -47.26
CA VAL A 97 36.89 -9.16 -48.13
C VAL A 97 37.23 -8.16 -49.23
N VAL A 98 37.93 -7.08 -48.92
CA VAL A 98 38.37 -6.09 -49.90
C VAL A 98 39.39 -6.68 -50.88
N ALA A 99 40.35 -7.48 -50.40
CA ALA A 99 41.41 -8.10 -51.25
C ALA A 99 40.80 -9.10 -52.24
N ASN A 100 39.82 -9.89 -51.83
CA ASN A 100 39.26 -10.96 -52.66
C ASN A 100 38.36 -10.47 -53.81
N LYS A 101 37.86 -9.24 -53.80
CA LYS A 101 37.00 -8.61 -54.82
C LYS A 101 35.85 -9.46 -55.40
N THR A 102 35.47 -10.54 -54.72
CA THR A 102 34.54 -11.57 -55.26
C THR A 102 33.07 -11.25 -54.97
N ALA A 103 32.78 -10.16 -54.24
CA ALA A 103 31.42 -9.84 -53.82
C ALA A 103 30.70 -8.98 -54.88
N ASP A 104 29.42 -9.28 -55.11
CA ASP A 104 28.57 -8.44 -55.94
C ASP A 104 28.21 -7.14 -55.18
N LEU A 105 29.06 -6.12 -55.40
CA LEU A 105 28.92 -4.80 -54.80
C LEU A 105 27.63 -4.09 -55.24
N ALA A 106 27.15 -4.37 -56.46
CA ALA A 106 25.97 -3.70 -56.99
C ALA A 106 24.73 -4.18 -56.22
N MET A 107 24.57 -5.50 -56.03
CA MET A 107 23.48 -6.08 -55.29
C MET A 107 23.54 -5.69 -53.79
N THR A 108 24.76 -5.63 -53.22
CA THR A 108 24.89 -5.22 -51.80
C THR A 108 24.57 -3.72 -51.62
N LYS A 109 24.94 -2.85 -52.55
CA LYS A 109 24.55 -1.42 -52.50
C LYS A 109 23.04 -1.25 -52.62
N GLU A 110 22.40 -2.00 -53.51
CA GLU A 110 20.95 -1.97 -53.64
C GLU A 110 20.24 -2.46 -52.32
N ALA A 111 20.73 -3.53 -51.72
CA ALA A 111 20.24 -4.01 -50.46
C ALA A 111 20.41 -2.98 -49.31
N ILE A 112 21.55 -2.30 -49.25
CA ILE A 112 21.78 -1.21 -48.29
C ILE A 112 20.84 -0.03 -48.55
N ASN A 113 20.59 0.35 -49.80
CA ASN A 113 19.65 1.41 -50.12
C ASN A 113 18.22 1.07 -49.74
N ASN A 114 17.77 -0.18 -49.94
CA ASN A 114 16.48 -0.66 -49.53
C ASN A 114 16.37 -0.65 -48.00
N LEU A 115 17.41 -1.08 -47.28
CA LEU A 115 17.45 -1.02 -45.82
C LEU A 115 17.44 0.44 -45.31
N LYS A 116 18.14 1.36 -45.98
CA LYS A 116 18.14 2.80 -45.68
C LYS A 116 16.73 3.38 -45.79
N GLN A 117 16.01 3.09 -46.88
CA GLN A 117 14.64 3.54 -47.07
C GLN A 117 13.71 3.00 -45.97
N THR A 118 13.82 1.73 -45.67
CA THR A 118 13.03 1.10 -44.60
C THR A 118 13.34 1.71 -43.22
N THR A 119 14.63 2.02 -42.98
CA THR A 119 15.06 2.66 -41.72
C THR A 119 14.50 4.07 -41.60
N LEU A 120 14.53 4.87 -42.69
CA LEU A 120 13.99 6.24 -42.72
C LEU A 120 12.48 6.25 -42.52
N GLN A 121 11.73 5.31 -43.15
CA GLN A 121 10.29 5.15 -42.95
C GLN A 121 9.98 4.82 -41.49
N ARG A 122 10.71 3.88 -40.90
CA ARG A 122 10.55 3.50 -39.51
C ARG A 122 10.83 4.65 -38.53
N LEU A 123 11.88 5.42 -38.75
CA LEU A 123 12.21 6.59 -37.95
C LEU A 123 11.13 7.68 -38.06
N ALA A 124 10.59 7.91 -39.24
CA ALA A 124 9.48 8.84 -39.42
C ALA A 124 8.17 8.39 -38.77
N GLU A 125 7.93 7.08 -38.75
CA GLU A 125 6.80 6.49 -37.98
C GLU A 125 7.02 6.61 -36.47
N GLU A 126 8.25 6.33 -35.99
CA GLU A 126 8.62 6.47 -34.58
C GLU A 126 8.54 7.93 -34.11
N GLU A 127 8.91 8.89 -34.95
CA GLU A 127 8.77 10.31 -34.66
C GLU A 127 7.31 10.76 -34.62
N LYS A 128 6.49 10.32 -35.57
CA LYS A 128 5.01 10.56 -35.51
C LYS A 128 4.39 9.99 -34.26
N GLU A 129 4.75 8.77 -33.93
CA GLU A 129 4.27 8.12 -32.69
C GLU A 129 4.77 8.85 -31.44
N ALA A 130 6.02 9.33 -31.43
CA ALA A 130 6.57 10.13 -30.33
C ALA A 130 5.80 11.45 -30.15
N ILE A 131 5.45 12.12 -31.25
CA ILE A 131 4.61 13.33 -31.24
C ILE A 131 3.19 13.03 -30.75
N GLU A 132 2.60 11.91 -31.15
CA GLU A 132 1.27 11.49 -30.64
C GLU A 132 1.34 11.12 -29.15
N VAL A 133 2.42 10.46 -28.74
CA VAL A 133 2.70 10.16 -27.31
C VAL A 133 2.88 11.46 -26.53
N ASP A 134 3.67 12.39 -27.01
CA ASP A 134 3.90 13.69 -26.39
C ASP A 134 2.59 14.50 -26.30
N LYS A 135 1.78 14.52 -27.35
CA LYS A 135 0.42 15.09 -27.31
C LYS A 135 -0.47 14.41 -26.27
N ALA A 136 -0.47 13.09 -26.22
CA ALA A 136 -1.25 12.33 -25.24
C ALA A 136 -0.71 12.54 -23.81
N MET A 137 0.60 12.72 -23.65
CA MET A 137 1.26 12.99 -22.36
C MET A 137 1.20 14.47 -21.95
N ASN A 138 1.19 15.41 -22.92
CA ASN A 138 0.98 16.85 -22.64
C ASN A 138 -0.46 17.19 -22.28
N LEU A 139 -1.42 16.30 -22.48
CA LEU A 139 -2.69 16.32 -21.75
C LEU A 139 -2.47 16.19 -20.22
N SER A 140 -1.35 15.64 -19.79
CA SER A 140 -0.93 15.55 -18.38
C SER A 140 -0.45 16.89 -17.78
N GLY A 141 -0.07 17.89 -18.59
CA GLY A 141 0.28 19.25 -18.13
C GLY A 141 -0.94 20.13 -17.81
N SER A 142 -2.14 19.68 -18.09
CA SER A 142 -3.39 20.41 -17.86
C SER A 142 -4.04 20.02 -16.53
N ASN A 143 -3.90 20.92 -15.54
CA ASN A 143 -4.85 21.13 -14.45
C ASN A 143 -5.36 19.87 -13.71
N THR A 144 -4.47 19.19 -12.97
CA THR A 144 -4.79 18.07 -12.06
C THR A 144 -5.25 18.58 -10.69
N PHE A 145 -6.16 19.56 -10.69
CA PHE A 145 -6.61 20.25 -9.50
C PHE A 145 -7.33 19.35 -8.50
N ILE A 146 -8.12 18.38 -8.98
CA ILE A 146 -8.86 17.45 -8.11
C ILE A 146 -7.90 16.46 -7.45
N THR A 147 -6.90 15.96 -8.17
CA THR A 147 -5.86 15.09 -7.61
C THR A 147 -5.14 15.76 -6.44
N TYR A 148 -4.65 16.99 -6.64
CA TYR A 148 -4.01 17.75 -5.56
C TYR A 148 -4.98 18.10 -4.42
N GLY A 149 -6.24 18.41 -4.73
CA GLY A 149 -7.28 18.66 -3.74
C GLY A 149 -7.54 17.44 -2.84
N ILE A 150 -7.65 16.24 -3.44
CA ILE A 150 -7.84 15.01 -2.68
C ILE A 150 -6.59 14.71 -1.82
N ILE A 151 -5.38 14.88 -2.37
CA ILE A 151 -4.13 14.73 -1.61
C ILE A 151 -4.12 15.69 -0.41
N ALA A 152 -4.42 16.96 -0.65
CA ALA A 152 -4.44 17.97 0.42
C ALA A 152 -5.45 17.62 1.52
N ILE A 153 -6.66 17.18 1.17
CA ILE A 153 -7.68 16.76 2.14
C ILE A 153 -7.16 15.59 3.00
N ASN A 154 -6.56 14.57 2.38
CA ASN A 154 -6.00 13.43 3.10
C ASN A 154 -4.89 13.85 4.06
N VAL A 155 -3.98 14.72 3.63
CA VAL A 155 -2.89 15.24 4.46
C VAL A 155 -3.44 16.07 5.62
N ILE A 156 -4.40 16.98 5.36
CA ILE A 156 -5.03 17.79 6.40
C ILE A 156 -5.72 16.91 7.44
N ILE A 157 -6.52 15.93 7.02
CA ILE A 157 -7.20 15.01 7.93
C ILE A 157 -6.17 14.23 8.76
N PHE A 158 -5.11 13.74 8.16
CA PHE A 158 -4.05 13.03 8.87
C PHE A 158 -3.38 13.89 9.94
N VAL A 159 -3.06 15.15 9.62
CA VAL A 159 -2.48 16.10 10.60
C VAL A 159 -3.45 16.38 11.74
N LEU A 160 -4.73 16.61 11.45
CA LEU A 160 -5.74 16.85 12.47
C LEU A 160 -5.93 15.62 13.36
N MET A 161 -5.92 14.42 12.81
CA MET A 161 -5.97 13.17 13.58
C MET A 161 -4.73 12.98 14.46
N ALA A 162 -3.55 13.31 13.94
CA ALA A 162 -2.30 13.23 14.71
C ALA A 162 -2.33 14.20 15.92
N LEU A 163 -2.88 15.41 15.73
CA LEU A 163 -3.11 16.37 16.82
C LEU A 163 -4.16 15.88 17.84
N ASP A 164 -5.13 15.08 17.39
CA ASP A 164 -6.14 14.44 18.25
C ASP A 164 -5.67 13.12 18.90
N GLY A 165 -4.37 12.80 18.75
CA GLY A 165 -3.74 11.64 19.43
C GLY A 165 -3.73 10.35 18.62
N ALA A 166 -3.94 10.40 17.29
CA ALA A 166 -3.89 9.19 16.43
C ALA A 166 -2.50 8.54 16.37
N GLY A 167 -1.45 9.30 16.69
CA GLY A 167 -0.07 8.88 16.45
C GLY A 167 0.37 9.11 14.99
N ILE A 168 1.67 9.26 14.79
CA ILE A 168 2.25 9.48 13.45
C ILE A 168 2.74 8.16 12.85
N MET A 169 3.36 7.30 13.65
CA MET A 169 3.92 6.01 13.22
C MET A 169 3.04 4.85 13.68
N ASP A 170 2.64 4.86 14.95
CA ASP A 170 1.81 3.82 15.56
C ASP A 170 0.37 4.32 15.68
N ALA A 171 -0.53 3.65 14.98
CA ALA A 171 -1.92 4.10 14.86
C ALA A 171 -2.73 3.77 16.13
N ASN A 172 -3.29 4.80 16.78
CA ASN A 172 -4.29 4.61 17.81
C ASN A 172 -5.65 4.26 17.16
N GLY A 173 -6.04 2.99 17.21
CA GLY A 173 -7.26 2.48 16.57
C GLY A 173 -8.55 3.18 17.04
N TYR A 174 -8.64 3.61 18.30
CA TYR A 174 -9.81 4.32 18.83
C TYR A 174 -9.97 5.70 18.22
N VAL A 175 -8.89 6.45 18.02
CA VAL A 175 -8.95 7.74 17.33
C VAL A 175 -9.40 7.56 15.89
N HIS A 176 -8.94 6.51 15.21
CA HIS A 176 -9.40 6.19 13.85
C HIS A 176 -10.90 5.90 13.81
N LEU A 177 -11.42 5.12 14.77
CA LEU A 177 -12.85 4.88 14.90
C LEU A 177 -13.65 6.17 15.17
N LYS A 178 -13.12 7.07 16.02
CA LYS A 178 -13.72 8.39 16.31
C LYS A 178 -13.81 9.24 15.04
N TRP A 179 -12.79 9.23 14.20
CA TRP A 179 -12.73 9.99 12.95
C TRP A 179 -13.50 9.36 11.80
N GLY A 180 -13.97 8.11 11.93
CA GLY A 180 -14.87 7.48 10.97
C GLY A 180 -14.25 6.45 10.08
N SER A 181 -13.27 5.68 10.58
CA SER A 181 -12.84 4.45 9.92
C SER A 181 -14.00 3.46 9.80
N ASN A 182 -13.97 2.63 8.76
CA ASN A 182 -15.01 1.65 8.49
C ASN A 182 -14.85 0.46 9.44
N TYR A 183 -15.77 0.35 10.38
CA TYR A 183 -15.81 -0.72 11.38
C TYR A 183 -17.21 -1.33 11.41
N GLY A 184 -17.32 -2.60 11.00
CA GLY A 184 -18.59 -3.28 10.80
C GLY A 184 -19.61 -3.05 11.90
N PRO A 185 -19.29 -3.25 13.20
CA PRO A 185 -20.21 -3.04 14.30
C PRO A 185 -20.81 -1.64 14.39
N LEU A 186 -20.08 -0.60 14.02
CA LEU A 186 -20.56 0.78 14.00
C LEU A 186 -21.27 1.12 12.69
N THR A 187 -20.68 0.75 11.55
CA THR A 187 -21.23 1.04 10.23
C THR A 187 -22.61 0.38 10.06
N LEU A 188 -22.73 -0.90 10.40
CA LEU A 188 -24.00 -1.66 10.31
C LEU A 188 -25.03 -1.24 11.37
N SER A 189 -24.60 -0.56 12.44
CA SER A 189 -25.51 0.02 13.43
C SER A 189 -26.04 1.41 13.06
N GLY A 190 -25.81 1.87 11.83
CA GLY A 190 -26.34 3.12 11.28
C GLY A 190 -25.33 4.19 10.95
N ASP A 191 -24.02 4.00 11.25
CA ASP A 191 -22.97 4.98 10.94
C ASP A 191 -22.51 4.84 9.46
N TRP A 192 -23.43 4.83 8.49
CA TRP A 192 -23.16 4.60 7.06
C TRP A 192 -22.21 5.62 6.44
N TRP A 193 -22.08 6.80 7.02
CA TRP A 193 -21.14 7.83 6.62
C TRP A 193 -19.67 7.34 6.68
N ARG A 194 -19.38 6.31 7.48
CA ARG A 194 -18.06 5.67 7.58
C ARG A 194 -17.60 5.02 6.29
N LEU A 195 -18.53 4.62 5.41
CA LEU A 195 -18.21 4.12 4.08
C LEU A 195 -17.45 5.14 3.21
N LEU A 196 -17.68 6.43 3.46
CA LEU A 196 -17.00 7.51 2.76
C LEU A 196 -15.80 8.03 3.54
N THR A 197 -15.95 8.31 4.84
CA THR A 197 -14.90 8.97 5.62
C THR A 197 -13.65 8.12 5.79
N ASN A 198 -13.79 6.81 5.84
CA ASN A 198 -12.64 5.90 5.93
C ASN A 198 -11.64 6.06 4.79
N THR A 199 -12.08 6.54 3.60
CA THR A 199 -11.20 6.76 2.44
C THR A 199 -10.22 7.91 2.62
N PHE A 200 -10.37 8.71 3.68
CA PHE A 200 -9.51 9.84 4.01
C PHE A 200 -8.69 9.63 5.29
N ILE A 201 -8.84 8.48 5.96
CA ILE A 201 -8.18 8.14 7.23
C ILE A 201 -7.01 7.20 6.94
N HIS A 202 -5.86 7.40 7.62
CA HIS A 202 -4.66 6.60 7.38
C HIS A 202 -4.00 6.13 8.68
N PHE A 203 -3.61 4.85 8.72
CA PHE A 203 -2.86 4.22 9.82
C PHE A 203 -1.36 4.52 9.71
N GLY A 204 -0.96 5.77 10.00
CA GLY A 204 0.42 6.22 10.01
C GLY A 204 0.92 6.86 8.71
N ILE A 205 2.06 7.56 8.84
CA ILE A 205 2.62 8.41 7.79
C ILE A 205 3.07 7.64 6.55
N ILE A 206 3.59 6.42 6.73
CA ILE A 206 4.04 5.59 5.60
C ILE A 206 2.84 5.17 4.75
N HIS A 207 1.72 4.77 5.41
CA HIS A 207 0.48 4.41 4.72
C HIS A 207 -0.09 5.60 3.94
N LEU A 208 -0.13 6.78 4.55
CA LEU A 208 -0.54 8.02 3.87
C LEU A 208 0.37 8.29 2.66
N ALA A 209 1.69 8.32 2.85
CA ALA A 209 2.65 8.66 1.80
C ALA A 209 2.53 7.73 0.58
N MET A 210 2.40 6.42 0.81
CA MET A 210 2.22 5.45 -0.28
C MET A 210 0.91 5.65 -1.03
N ASN A 211 -0.19 5.91 -0.32
CA ASN A 211 -1.49 6.20 -0.96
C ASN A 211 -1.44 7.49 -1.78
N MET A 212 -0.84 8.55 -1.25
CA MET A 212 -0.74 9.84 -1.96
C MET A 212 0.18 9.74 -3.17
N TYR A 213 1.29 8.99 -3.08
CA TYR A 213 2.15 8.72 -4.22
C TYR A 213 1.40 7.96 -5.33
N CYS A 214 0.68 6.90 -4.99
CA CYS A 214 -0.11 6.13 -5.96
C CYS A 214 -1.24 6.96 -6.57
N LEU A 215 -1.94 7.77 -5.77
CA LEU A 215 -2.97 8.66 -6.25
C LEU A 215 -2.40 9.73 -7.20
N TYR A 216 -1.26 10.32 -6.86
CA TYR A 216 -0.57 11.27 -7.72
C TYR A 216 -0.20 10.65 -9.07
N THR A 217 0.44 9.48 -9.05
CA THR A 217 0.93 8.82 -10.27
C THR A 217 -0.18 8.44 -11.26
N VAL A 218 -1.35 8.04 -10.77
CA VAL A 218 -2.50 7.74 -11.66
C VAL A 218 -3.28 9.02 -12.01
N GLY A 219 -3.39 9.95 -11.08
CA GLY A 219 -4.21 11.15 -11.20
C GLY A 219 -3.71 12.10 -12.28
N ILE A 220 -2.39 12.27 -12.42
CA ILE A 220 -1.78 13.13 -13.45
C ILE A 220 -2.14 12.71 -14.89
N TYR A 221 -2.45 11.43 -15.11
CA TYR A 221 -2.90 10.92 -16.40
C TYR A 221 -4.43 10.84 -16.48
N LEU A 222 -5.07 10.35 -15.43
CA LEU A 222 -6.49 10.00 -15.49
C LEU A 222 -7.42 11.23 -15.37
N GLU A 223 -7.08 12.21 -14.53
CA GLU A 223 -7.91 13.42 -14.35
C GLU A 223 -8.06 14.23 -15.64
N PRO A 224 -6.98 14.52 -16.43
CA PRO A 224 -7.10 15.18 -17.71
C PRO A 224 -7.94 14.39 -18.73
N MET A 225 -7.87 13.06 -18.70
CA MET A 225 -8.59 12.19 -19.63
C MET A 225 -10.10 12.13 -19.34
N LEU A 226 -10.48 12.08 -18.08
CA LEU A 226 -11.89 11.97 -17.64
C LEU A 226 -12.57 13.34 -17.48
N GLY A 227 -11.79 14.36 -17.19
CA GLY A 227 -12.26 15.64 -16.67
C GLY A 227 -12.56 15.59 -15.18
N LYS A 228 -12.62 16.77 -14.55
CA LYS A 228 -12.68 16.97 -13.10
C LYS A 228 -13.81 16.20 -12.41
N ILE A 229 -15.04 16.32 -12.96
CA ILE A 229 -16.25 15.74 -12.33
C ILE A 229 -16.20 14.21 -12.36
N ARG A 230 -15.91 13.60 -13.52
CA ARG A 230 -15.85 12.14 -13.65
C ARG A 230 -14.72 11.53 -12.81
N TYR A 231 -13.59 12.22 -12.74
CA TYR A 231 -12.47 11.78 -11.92
C TYR A 231 -12.81 11.81 -10.42
N ALA A 232 -13.37 12.93 -9.93
CA ALA A 232 -13.80 13.07 -8.54
C ALA A 232 -14.87 12.03 -8.17
N THR A 233 -15.89 11.86 -9.02
CA THR A 233 -16.95 10.87 -8.79
C THR A 233 -16.42 9.44 -8.85
N ALA A 234 -15.48 9.13 -9.75
CA ALA A 234 -14.83 7.83 -9.79
C ALA A 234 -14.11 7.52 -8.47
N TYR A 235 -13.30 8.45 -7.97
CA TYR A 235 -12.59 8.27 -6.70
C TYR A 235 -13.55 8.02 -5.53
N LEU A 236 -14.56 8.87 -5.36
CA LEU A 236 -15.52 8.76 -4.26
C LEU A 236 -16.37 7.48 -4.37
N CYS A 237 -16.92 7.22 -5.54
CA CYS A 237 -17.79 6.06 -5.76
C CYS A 237 -17.06 4.73 -5.57
N THR A 238 -15.84 4.62 -6.10
CA THR A 238 -15.05 3.39 -5.93
C THR A 238 -14.59 3.19 -4.50
N GLY A 239 -14.27 4.27 -3.78
CA GLY A 239 -13.93 4.21 -2.35
C GLY A 239 -15.09 3.71 -1.51
N VAL A 240 -16.30 4.21 -1.75
CA VAL A 240 -17.51 3.75 -1.06
C VAL A 240 -17.82 2.29 -1.40
N LEU A 241 -17.76 1.90 -2.68
CA LEU A 241 -17.98 0.50 -3.09
C LEU A 241 -16.92 -0.44 -2.52
N ALA A 242 -15.66 -0.03 -2.48
CA ALA A 242 -14.60 -0.78 -1.83
C ALA A 242 -14.90 -1.04 -0.35
N SER A 243 -15.39 -0.01 0.35
CA SER A 243 -15.79 -0.10 1.77
C SER A 243 -16.97 -1.05 1.99
N VAL A 244 -17.94 -1.06 1.09
CA VAL A 244 -19.08 -2.00 1.11
C VAL A 244 -18.59 -3.43 0.91
N ILE A 245 -17.73 -3.67 -0.07
CA ILE A 245 -17.18 -5.00 -0.36
C ILE A 245 -16.34 -5.52 0.80
N SER A 246 -15.57 -4.64 1.44
CA SER A 246 -14.85 -4.97 2.68
C SER A 246 -15.81 -5.47 3.77
N LEU A 247 -16.93 -4.80 4.00
CA LEU A 247 -17.94 -5.24 4.98
C LEU A 247 -18.57 -6.59 4.63
N TYR A 248 -18.76 -6.89 3.35
CA TYR A 248 -19.24 -8.21 2.92
C TYR A 248 -18.23 -9.33 3.20
N TRP A 249 -16.98 -9.04 2.94
CA TRP A 249 -15.91 -10.05 2.99
C TRP A 249 -15.53 -10.41 4.41
N HIS A 250 -15.40 -9.43 5.29
CA HIS A 250 -14.98 -9.66 6.66
C HIS A 250 -16.11 -10.24 7.50
N THR A 251 -15.90 -11.45 8.06
CA THR A 251 -16.81 -12.09 9.02
C THR A 251 -16.58 -11.58 10.42
N GLU A 252 -15.33 -11.26 10.75
CA GLU A 252 -14.94 -10.68 12.04
C GLU A 252 -14.82 -9.15 11.95
N PRO A 253 -15.02 -8.43 13.06
CA PRO A 253 -14.87 -6.97 13.08
C PRO A 253 -13.46 -6.54 12.70
N ALA A 254 -13.32 -5.89 11.55
CA ALA A 254 -12.08 -5.31 11.08
C ALA A 254 -12.20 -3.79 11.03
N ASN A 255 -11.17 -3.08 11.50
CA ASN A 255 -11.07 -1.63 11.38
C ASN A 255 -10.36 -1.30 10.07
N SER A 256 -11.11 -0.89 9.05
CA SER A 256 -10.61 -0.59 7.72
C SER A 256 -10.59 0.91 7.46
N ALA A 257 -9.46 1.42 6.99
CA ALA A 257 -9.29 2.81 6.60
C ALA A 257 -8.13 2.96 5.61
N GLY A 258 -8.21 3.96 4.75
CA GLY A 258 -7.20 4.32 3.77
C GLY A 258 -7.81 4.73 2.43
N ALA A 259 -7.12 5.62 1.72
CA ALA A 259 -7.49 5.97 0.36
C ALA A 259 -7.33 4.80 -0.62
N SER A 260 -6.69 3.69 -0.20
CA SER A 260 -6.26 2.61 -1.09
C SER A 260 -7.41 1.97 -1.87
N GLY A 261 -8.58 1.76 -1.28
CA GLY A 261 -9.76 1.26 -1.99
C GLY A 261 -10.18 2.16 -3.16
N ALA A 262 -10.20 3.48 -2.95
CA ALA A 262 -10.46 4.47 -4.00
C ALA A 262 -9.31 4.57 -5.01
N VAL A 263 -8.05 4.48 -4.55
CA VAL A 263 -6.85 4.44 -5.42
C VAL A 263 -6.90 3.23 -6.34
N PHE A 264 -7.15 2.02 -5.82
CA PHE A 264 -7.37 0.83 -6.66
C PHE A 264 -8.54 1.02 -7.62
N GLY A 265 -9.58 1.75 -7.18
CA GLY A 265 -10.71 2.12 -8.02
C GLY A 265 -10.31 2.97 -9.23
N VAL A 266 -9.56 4.05 -9.02
CA VAL A 266 -9.10 4.88 -10.15
C VAL A 266 -8.10 4.15 -11.04
N TYR A 267 -7.28 3.22 -10.50
CA TYR A 267 -6.48 2.29 -11.32
C TYR A 267 -7.37 1.35 -12.15
N GLY A 268 -8.49 0.86 -11.59
CA GLY A 268 -9.47 0.08 -12.32
C GLY A 268 -10.12 0.86 -13.46
N VAL A 269 -10.50 2.11 -13.21
CA VAL A 269 -11.00 3.03 -14.27
C VAL A 269 -9.95 3.21 -15.36
N PHE A 270 -8.69 3.47 -14.97
CA PHE A 270 -7.61 3.63 -15.93
C PHE A 270 -7.37 2.37 -16.76
N LEU A 271 -7.40 1.21 -16.10
CA LEU A 271 -7.29 -0.09 -16.77
C LEU A 271 -8.39 -0.27 -17.84
N ALA A 272 -9.66 0.09 -17.55
CA ALA A 272 -10.73 0.08 -18.53
C ALA A 272 -10.42 0.97 -19.74
N LEU A 273 -9.95 2.20 -19.52
CA LEU A 273 -9.57 3.12 -20.60
C LEU A 273 -8.40 2.59 -21.43
N LEU A 274 -7.45 1.90 -20.84
CA LEU A 274 -6.32 1.27 -21.52
C LEU A 274 -6.75 0.09 -22.42
N THR A 275 -7.95 -0.47 -22.26
CA THR A 275 -8.49 -1.47 -23.20
C THR A 275 -9.06 -0.85 -24.47
N SER A 276 -9.25 0.48 -24.49
CA SER A 276 -9.80 1.23 -25.62
C SER A 276 -8.71 1.71 -26.59
N ASN A 277 -9.13 2.22 -27.75
CA ASN A 277 -8.25 2.88 -28.73
C ASN A 277 -8.08 4.38 -28.45
N LEU A 278 -8.49 4.88 -27.28
CA LEU A 278 -8.34 6.30 -26.88
C LEU A 278 -6.89 6.66 -26.57
N ILE A 279 -6.05 5.65 -26.27
CA ILE A 279 -4.64 5.81 -25.91
C ILE A 279 -3.78 5.11 -26.98
N PRO A 280 -2.71 5.73 -27.50
CA PRO A 280 -1.79 5.13 -28.45
C PRO A 280 -1.21 3.80 -27.95
N LYS A 281 -1.09 2.80 -28.83
CA LYS A 281 -0.75 1.41 -28.45
C LYS A 281 0.55 1.29 -27.64
N LYS A 282 1.61 2.06 -27.99
CA LYS A 282 2.90 2.01 -27.26
C LYS A 282 2.78 2.51 -25.83
N VAL A 283 2.12 3.66 -25.62
CA VAL A 283 1.85 4.24 -24.29
C VAL A 283 0.99 3.28 -23.46
N ARG A 284 -0.06 2.74 -24.09
CA ARG A 284 -0.98 1.79 -23.48
C ARG A 284 -0.26 0.56 -22.93
N THR A 285 0.65 -0.03 -23.70
CA THR A 285 1.40 -1.22 -23.29
C THR A 285 2.30 -0.94 -22.09
N ALA A 286 3.02 0.19 -22.11
CA ALA A 286 3.91 0.58 -21.00
C ALA A 286 3.12 0.88 -19.71
N LEU A 287 2.02 1.64 -19.82
CA LEU A 287 1.15 1.95 -18.68
C LEU A 287 0.48 0.70 -18.11
N LEU A 288 0.02 -0.21 -18.99
CA LEU A 288 -0.59 -1.47 -18.58
C LEU A 288 0.38 -2.35 -17.79
N GLN A 289 1.63 -2.47 -18.24
CA GLN A 289 2.65 -3.21 -17.51
C GLN A 289 2.89 -2.64 -16.11
N ASN A 290 3.00 -1.31 -16.00
CA ASN A 290 3.18 -0.65 -14.71
C ASN A 290 2.00 -0.87 -13.76
N ILE A 291 0.77 -0.77 -14.27
CA ILE A 291 -0.45 -1.01 -13.49
C ILE A 291 -0.53 -2.46 -13.01
N VAL A 292 -0.27 -3.42 -13.89
CA VAL A 292 -0.33 -4.86 -13.54
C VAL A 292 0.71 -5.19 -12.47
N ILE A 293 1.92 -4.66 -12.59
CA ILE A 293 2.97 -4.84 -11.58
C ILE A 293 2.55 -4.20 -10.25
N PHE A 294 2.06 -2.97 -10.28
CA PHE A 294 1.61 -2.25 -9.09
C PHE A 294 0.47 -2.99 -8.38
N VAL A 295 -0.59 -3.31 -9.10
CA VAL A 295 -1.77 -4.02 -8.56
C VAL A 295 -1.37 -5.40 -8.04
N GLY A 296 -0.62 -6.18 -8.83
CA GLY A 296 -0.17 -7.51 -8.47
C GLY A 296 0.70 -7.51 -7.22
N TYR A 297 1.70 -6.59 -7.14
CA TYR A 297 2.56 -6.46 -5.96
C TYR A 297 1.76 -6.12 -4.70
N ASN A 298 0.87 -5.13 -4.76
CA ASN A 298 0.09 -4.70 -3.60
C ASN A 298 -0.88 -5.79 -3.10
N LEU A 299 -1.55 -6.51 -4.02
CA LEU A 299 -2.43 -7.61 -3.64
C LEU A 299 -1.65 -8.79 -3.02
N LEU A 300 -0.49 -9.15 -3.57
CA LEU A 300 0.38 -10.18 -3.01
C LEU A 300 0.94 -9.78 -1.63
N TYR A 301 1.35 -8.51 -1.49
CA TYR A 301 1.82 -7.99 -0.20
C TYR A 301 0.72 -8.01 0.85
N GLY A 302 -0.51 -7.71 0.46
CA GLY A 302 -1.69 -7.75 1.35
C GLY A 302 -2.04 -9.15 1.88
N LEU A 303 -1.55 -10.23 1.26
CA LEU A 303 -1.73 -11.60 1.77
C LEU A 303 -0.98 -11.86 3.10
N LYS A 304 0.01 -11.02 3.43
CA LYS A 304 0.73 -11.12 4.72
C LYS A 304 -0.08 -10.64 5.93
N GLY A 305 -1.26 -10.08 5.71
CA GLY A 305 -2.11 -9.52 6.76
C GLY A 305 -1.88 -8.02 6.99
N GLY A 306 -2.79 -7.37 7.70
CA GLY A 306 -2.73 -5.93 7.99
C GLY A 306 -3.16 -5.00 6.86
N ILE A 307 -3.55 -5.55 5.70
CA ILE A 307 -4.07 -4.81 4.55
C ILE A 307 -5.44 -5.38 4.15
N ASP A 308 -6.40 -4.50 3.90
CA ASP A 308 -7.74 -4.87 3.46
C ASP A 308 -7.77 -5.19 1.95
N ASN A 309 -7.36 -6.40 1.60
CA ASN A 309 -7.38 -6.88 0.21
C ASN A 309 -8.80 -6.92 -0.37
N ALA A 310 -9.84 -7.09 0.45
CA ALA A 310 -11.22 -7.06 -0.03
C ALA A 310 -11.60 -5.66 -0.53
N ALA A 311 -11.19 -4.61 0.20
CA ALA A 311 -11.34 -3.23 -0.26
C ALA A 311 -10.54 -2.96 -1.54
N HIS A 312 -9.31 -3.47 -1.66
CA HIS A 312 -8.48 -3.30 -2.86
C HIS A 312 -9.13 -3.96 -4.11
N ILE A 313 -9.54 -5.22 -3.99
CA ILE A 313 -10.20 -5.94 -5.08
C ILE A 313 -11.55 -5.29 -5.40
N GLY A 314 -12.31 -4.92 -4.38
CA GLY A 314 -13.58 -4.23 -4.53
C GLY A 314 -13.45 -2.89 -5.26
N GLY A 315 -12.44 -2.10 -4.89
CA GLY A 315 -12.09 -0.86 -5.57
C GLY A 315 -11.73 -1.09 -7.03
N LEU A 316 -10.81 -2.02 -7.30
CA LEU A 316 -10.36 -2.34 -8.66
C LEU A 316 -11.52 -2.78 -9.58
N LEU A 317 -12.37 -3.70 -9.11
CA LEU A 317 -13.49 -4.22 -9.90
C LEU A 317 -14.58 -3.17 -10.12
N SER A 318 -14.94 -2.40 -9.09
CA SER A 318 -15.90 -1.30 -9.23
C SER A 318 -15.35 -0.20 -10.14
N GLY A 319 -14.06 0.09 -10.03
CA GLY A 319 -13.38 1.03 -10.91
C GLY A 319 -13.36 0.59 -12.36
N LEU A 320 -13.11 -0.70 -12.63
CA LEU A 320 -13.16 -1.27 -13.96
C LEU A 320 -14.57 -1.09 -14.57
N ALA A 321 -15.63 -1.42 -13.81
CA ALA A 321 -17.01 -1.26 -14.24
C ALA A 321 -17.36 0.22 -14.53
N ILE A 322 -16.99 1.14 -13.62
CA ILE A 322 -17.20 2.59 -13.80
C ILE A 322 -16.40 3.11 -15.00
N GLY A 323 -15.18 2.62 -15.20
CA GLY A 323 -14.35 2.98 -16.34
C GLY A 323 -14.99 2.62 -17.69
N TYR A 324 -15.54 1.42 -17.80
CA TYR A 324 -16.31 1.03 -19.00
C TYR A 324 -17.57 1.87 -19.20
N ALA A 325 -18.28 2.20 -18.12
CA ALA A 325 -19.44 3.09 -18.19
C ALA A 325 -19.05 4.49 -18.69
N TYR A 326 -17.94 5.05 -18.17
CA TYR A 326 -17.44 6.34 -18.63
C TYR A 326 -16.89 6.29 -20.06
N MET A 327 -16.20 5.22 -20.45
CA MET A 327 -15.75 5.02 -21.82
C MET A 327 -16.92 5.06 -22.81
N PHE A 328 -18.02 4.37 -22.48
CA PHE A 328 -19.25 4.40 -23.28
C PHE A 328 -19.85 5.81 -23.34
N ALA A 329 -19.86 6.54 -22.22
CA ALA A 329 -20.33 7.92 -22.16
C ALA A 329 -19.45 8.84 -23.02
N ILE A 330 -18.14 8.79 -22.88
CA ILE A 330 -17.17 9.63 -23.63
C ILE A 330 -17.30 9.39 -25.14
N THR A 331 -17.46 8.15 -25.58
CA THR A 331 -17.62 7.83 -27.00
C THR A 331 -18.93 8.33 -27.58
N LYS A 332 -20.01 8.39 -26.77
CA LYS A 332 -21.33 8.91 -27.19
C LYS A 332 -21.48 10.43 -27.04
N GLU A 333 -20.75 11.07 -26.12
CA GLU A 333 -20.78 12.53 -25.95
C GLU A 333 -20.25 13.29 -27.18
N LYS A 334 -19.42 12.66 -28.00
CA LYS A 334 -19.13 13.16 -29.36
C LYS A 334 -20.37 13.23 -30.23
N ALA A 335 -21.52 12.69 -29.76
CA ALA A 335 -22.83 12.61 -30.39
C ALA A 335 -23.97 13.29 -29.58
N GLU A 336 -23.70 14.37 -28.88
CA GLU A 336 -24.71 15.30 -28.30
C GLU A 336 -25.57 14.83 -27.09
N HIS A 337 -25.12 13.90 -26.22
CA HIS A 337 -25.91 13.46 -25.05
C HIS A 337 -25.24 13.65 -23.71
N PRO A 338 -25.48 14.77 -22.95
CA PRO A 338 -24.80 15.10 -21.71
C PRO A 338 -25.18 14.37 -20.40
N PRO A 339 -26.30 13.62 -20.24
CA PRO A 339 -26.69 13.18 -18.90
C PRO A 339 -26.05 11.89 -18.38
N LEU A 340 -25.26 11.17 -19.19
CA LEU A 340 -24.77 9.83 -18.82
C LEU A 340 -23.73 9.84 -17.68
N GLN A 341 -23.02 10.95 -17.48
CA GLN A 341 -22.04 11.10 -16.41
C GLN A 341 -22.64 11.05 -15.00
N TRP A 342 -23.92 11.45 -14.85
CA TRP A 342 -24.64 11.46 -13.59
C TRP A 342 -25.30 10.11 -13.24
N LEU A 343 -25.42 9.21 -14.22
CA LEU A 343 -25.96 7.87 -14.01
C LEU A 343 -25.07 7.02 -13.10
N VAL A 344 -23.73 7.17 -13.20
CA VAL A 344 -22.78 6.42 -12.37
C VAL A 344 -22.99 6.69 -10.88
N PRO A 345 -22.94 7.92 -10.37
CA PRO A 345 -23.19 8.16 -8.95
C PRO A 345 -24.59 7.73 -8.49
N VAL A 346 -25.61 7.87 -9.33
CA VAL A 346 -26.98 7.40 -9.01
C VAL A 346 -27.02 5.89 -8.85
N ILE A 347 -26.42 5.13 -9.76
CA ILE A 347 -26.35 3.67 -9.69
C ILE A 347 -25.58 3.25 -8.44
N VAL A 348 -24.48 3.94 -8.12
CA VAL A 348 -23.68 3.64 -6.93
C VAL A 348 -24.48 3.91 -5.66
N ILE A 349 -25.17 5.03 -5.55
CA ILE A 349 -26.04 5.33 -4.39
C ILE A 349 -27.11 4.25 -4.21
N LEU A 350 -27.77 3.83 -5.30
CA LEU A 350 -28.77 2.76 -5.26
C LEU A 350 -28.14 1.42 -4.85
N SER A 351 -26.99 1.06 -5.41
CA SER A 351 -26.30 -0.19 -5.05
C SER A 351 -25.81 -0.20 -3.60
N VAL A 352 -25.34 0.94 -3.08
CA VAL A 352 -24.99 1.11 -1.67
C VAL A 352 -26.23 0.97 -0.78
N GLY A 353 -27.36 1.61 -1.15
CA GLY A 353 -28.63 1.49 -0.42
C GLY A 353 -29.13 0.04 -0.34
N ILE A 354 -29.13 -0.68 -1.47
CA ILE A 354 -29.51 -2.10 -1.53
C ILE A 354 -28.54 -2.94 -0.67
N SER A 355 -27.25 -2.69 -0.78
CA SER A 355 -26.22 -3.41 0.00
C SER A 355 -26.36 -3.14 1.49
N ALA A 356 -26.62 -1.90 1.88
CA ALA A 356 -26.87 -1.50 3.27
C ALA A 356 -28.07 -2.25 3.85
N TYR A 357 -29.18 -2.26 3.12
CA TYR A 357 -30.39 -2.99 3.51
C TYR A 357 -30.10 -4.50 3.68
N TYR A 358 -29.47 -5.13 2.70
CA TYR A 358 -29.14 -6.55 2.75
C TYR A 358 -28.17 -6.88 3.91
N LEU A 359 -27.13 -6.08 4.13
CA LEU A 359 -26.17 -6.28 5.21
C LEU A 359 -26.82 -6.13 6.59
N GLN A 360 -27.73 -5.17 6.74
CA GLN A 360 -28.44 -4.94 8.00
C GLN A 360 -29.37 -6.11 8.38
N GLU A 361 -29.99 -6.74 7.37
CA GLU A 361 -30.84 -7.91 7.58
C GLU A 361 -30.05 -9.19 7.87
N ASN A 362 -28.90 -9.40 7.21
CA ASN A 362 -28.18 -10.66 7.26
C ASN A 362 -26.97 -10.67 8.21
N LYS A 363 -26.33 -9.53 8.44
CA LYS A 363 -25.29 -9.37 9.45
C LYS A 363 -25.86 -8.62 10.64
N LYS A 364 -26.39 -9.37 11.62
CA LYS A 364 -26.92 -8.77 12.86
C LYS A 364 -25.84 -7.89 13.49
N PRO A 365 -26.13 -6.63 13.84
CA PRO A 365 -25.20 -5.80 14.55
C PRO A 365 -24.81 -6.48 15.87
N ILE A 366 -23.51 -6.55 16.13
CA ILE A 366 -23.00 -7.09 17.39
C ILE A 366 -23.60 -6.23 18.53
N SER A 367 -24.31 -6.85 19.44
CA SER A 367 -24.87 -6.20 20.61
C SER A 367 -23.74 -5.56 21.40
N GLY A 368 -23.59 -4.26 21.35
CA GLY A 368 -22.51 -3.58 22.05
C GLY A 368 -22.12 -2.21 21.54
N ARG A 369 -22.91 -1.54 20.69
CA ARG A 369 -22.59 -0.16 20.25
C ARG A 369 -22.22 0.75 21.43
N LYS A 370 -22.94 0.64 22.56
CA LYS A 370 -22.64 1.41 23.78
C LYS A 370 -21.27 1.03 24.38
N ALA A 371 -20.94 -0.27 24.40
CA ALA A 371 -19.64 -0.73 24.88
C ALA A 371 -18.51 -0.24 23.97
N ILE A 372 -18.66 -0.37 22.64
CA ILE A 372 -17.67 0.12 21.67
C ILE A 372 -17.48 1.64 21.80
N LEU A 373 -18.56 2.41 21.93
CA LEU A 373 -18.48 3.85 22.14
C LEU A 373 -17.84 4.21 23.48
N SER A 374 -18.06 3.41 24.51
CA SER A 374 -17.40 3.54 25.82
C SER A 374 -15.90 3.26 25.70
N GLU A 375 -15.50 2.20 25.00
CA GLU A 375 -14.10 1.88 24.74
C GLU A 375 -13.41 2.92 23.84
N MET A 376 -14.11 3.44 22.83
CA MET A 376 -13.62 4.55 22.02
C MET A 376 -13.31 5.78 22.86
N ASN A 377 -14.24 6.16 23.75
CA ASN A 377 -14.02 7.27 24.66
C ASN A 377 -12.86 6.99 25.63
N ALA A 378 -12.73 5.74 26.10
CA ALA A 378 -11.60 5.32 26.93
C ALA A 378 -10.25 5.41 26.19
N GLY A 379 -10.19 5.02 24.91
CA GLY A 379 -8.98 5.07 24.10
C GLY A 379 -8.50 6.48 23.72
N THR A 380 -9.31 7.52 23.96
CA THR A 380 -8.91 8.92 23.77
C THR A 380 -8.13 9.47 24.97
N TYR A 381 -8.13 8.79 26.12
CA TYR A 381 -7.44 9.25 27.33
C TYR A 381 -5.97 8.78 27.34
N LYS A 382 -5.09 9.73 27.58
CA LYS A 382 -3.64 9.61 27.42
C LYS A 382 -3.00 8.50 28.29
N ASP A 383 -3.55 8.27 29.48
CA ASP A 383 -2.94 7.37 30.46
C ASP A 383 -3.70 6.04 30.61
N ASN A 384 -4.69 5.72 29.74
CA ASN A 384 -5.45 4.48 29.83
C ASN A 384 -4.57 3.21 29.76
N ASP A 385 -3.58 3.18 28.87
CA ASP A 385 -2.67 2.03 28.75
C ASP A 385 -1.84 1.86 30.02
N ARG A 386 -1.38 2.98 30.62
CA ARG A 386 -0.66 2.98 31.87
C ARG A 386 -1.55 2.49 33.03
N PHE A 387 -2.83 2.87 33.02
CA PHE A 387 -3.80 2.39 33.99
C PHE A 387 -4.03 0.88 33.85
N ASN A 388 -4.20 0.36 32.62
CA ASN A 388 -4.38 -1.07 32.35
C ASN A 388 -3.13 -1.89 32.78
N ALA A 389 -1.93 -1.34 32.57
CA ALA A 389 -0.71 -1.95 33.09
C ALA A 389 -0.73 -2.06 34.63
N LYS A 390 -1.25 -1.05 35.34
CA LYS A 390 -1.43 -1.08 36.79
C LYS A 390 -2.49 -2.10 37.25
N LEU A 391 -3.54 -2.30 36.46
CA LEU A 391 -4.52 -3.38 36.74
C LEU A 391 -3.85 -4.77 36.62
N THR A 392 -3.04 -4.98 35.60
CA THR A 392 -2.29 -6.25 35.44
C THR A 392 -1.33 -6.50 36.61
N GLU A 393 -0.70 -5.44 37.15
CA GLU A 393 0.15 -5.52 38.31
C GLU A 393 -0.66 -5.84 39.58
N PHE A 394 -1.86 -5.24 39.73
CA PHE A 394 -2.81 -5.56 40.79
C PHE A 394 -3.23 -7.03 40.76
N ASP A 395 -3.56 -7.57 39.58
CA ASP A 395 -3.98 -8.99 39.45
C ASP A 395 -2.86 -9.95 39.92
N LYS A 396 -1.59 -9.61 39.64
CA LYS A 396 -0.44 -10.40 40.12
C LYS A 396 -0.31 -10.35 41.65
N ILE A 397 -0.53 -9.18 42.26
CA ILE A 397 -0.53 -9.02 43.70
C ILE A 397 -1.64 -9.85 44.29
N GLN A 398 -2.84 -9.79 43.74
CA GLN A 398 -3.98 -10.59 44.21
C GLN A 398 -3.69 -12.09 44.12
N ALA A 399 -3.15 -12.58 43.01
CA ALA A 399 -2.76 -13.98 42.84
C ALA A 399 -1.72 -14.44 43.88
N ASN A 400 -0.75 -13.59 44.24
CA ASN A 400 0.23 -13.89 45.26
C ASN A 400 -0.42 -13.99 46.67
N ILE A 401 -1.38 -13.11 46.97
CA ILE A 401 -2.13 -13.18 48.23
C ILE A 401 -2.90 -14.49 48.30
N ASP A 402 -3.64 -14.81 47.22
CA ASP A 402 -4.46 -16.02 47.17
C ASP A 402 -3.62 -17.30 47.32
N LEU A 403 -2.41 -17.33 46.77
CA LEU A 403 -1.46 -18.43 46.99
C LEU A 403 -0.99 -18.54 48.45
N ALA A 404 -0.72 -17.38 49.07
CA ALA A 404 -0.17 -17.36 50.44
C ALA A 404 -1.18 -17.80 51.52
N ILE A 405 -2.46 -17.50 51.33
CA ILE A 405 -3.53 -17.77 52.32
C ILE A 405 -4.55 -18.89 51.90
N GLY A 406 -4.46 -19.31 50.61
CA GLY A 406 -5.40 -20.30 50.04
C GLY A 406 -5.00 -21.76 50.30
N ASP A 407 -3.86 -22.03 50.94
CA ASP A 407 -3.43 -23.38 51.26
C ASP A 407 -4.25 -23.92 52.44
N SER A 408 -5.11 -24.91 52.17
CA SER A 408 -5.97 -25.55 53.12
C SER A 408 -5.22 -26.36 54.19
N SER A 409 -3.93 -26.58 54.05
CA SER A 409 -3.06 -27.27 55.00
C SER A 409 -2.55 -26.36 56.15
N LEU A 410 -2.71 -25.05 56.05
CA LEU A 410 -2.25 -24.11 57.06
C LEU A 410 -3.04 -24.23 58.34
N ASN A 411 -2.31 -24.34 59.46
CA ASN A 411 -2.95 -24.23 60.79
C ASN A 411 -3.20 -22.76 61.15
N PHE A 412 -3.94 -22.49 62.24
CA PHE A 412 -4.30 -21.12 62.64
C PHE A 412 -3.08 -20.21 62.84
N GLU A 413 -2.01 -20.72 63.42
CA GLU A 413 -0.80 -19.93 63.65
C GLU A 413 -0.09 -19.58 62.31
N GLN A 414 0.05 -20.55 61.42
CA GLN A 414 0.63 -20.38 60.13
C GLN A 414 -0.20 -19.41 59.26
N LEU A 415 -1.53 -19.54 59.31
CA LEU A 415 -2.42 -18.63 58.58
C LEU A 415 -2.35 -17.21 59.15
N ALA A 416 -2.26 -17.02 60.45
CA ALA A 416 -2.11 -15.71 61.07
C ALA A 416 -0.77 -15.05 60.60
N ILE A 417 0.30 -15.83 60.54
CA ILE A 417 1.63 -15.36 60.04
C ILE A 417 1.52 -15.01 58.55
N ALA A 418 0.94 -15.84 57.71
CA ALA A 418 0.76 -15.57 56.28
C ALA A 418 -0.07 -14.31 56.04
N ILE A 419 -1.13 -14.08 56.83
CA ILE A 419 -1.92 -12.85 56.74
C ILE A 419 -1.08 -11.63 57.12
N ASP A 420 -0.32 -11.71 58.20
CA ASP A 420 0.43 -10.58 58.73
C ASP A 420 1.64 -10.22 57.86
N GLN A 421 2.38 -11.22 57.43
CA GLN A 421 3.65 -11.01 56.73
C GLN A 421 3.45 -10.91 55.20
N THR A 422 2.36 -11.42 54.64
CA THR A 422 2.18 -11.45 53.19
C THR A 422 0.88 -10.73 52.76
N ALA A 423 -0.32 -11.14 53.25
CA ALA A 423 -1.55 -10.65 52.72
C ALA A 423 -1.79 -9.15 53.01
N LEU A 424 -1.63 -8.71 54.25
CA LEU A 424 -1.85 -7.32 54.64
C LEU A 424 -0.84 -6.36 53.99
N PRO A 425 0.47 -6.64 53.95
CA PRO A 425 1.43 -5.80 53.23
C PRO A 425 1.16 -5.73 51.75
N GLN A 426 0.78 -6.83 51.11
CA GLN A 426 0.48 -6.85 49.68
C GLN A 426 -0.84 -6.11 49.35
N TYR A 427 -1.86 -6.18 50.18
CA TYR A 427 -3.05 -5.32 50.02
C TYR A 427 -2.75 -3.82 50.20
N GLU A 428 -1.78 -3.46 51.05
CA GLU A 428 -1.33 -2.07 51.20
C GLU A 428 -0.56 -1.63 49.92
N GLN A 429 0.27 -2.51 49.39
CA GLN A 429 0.97 -2.30 48.11
C GLN A 429 -0.07 -2.12 46.97
N ALA A 430 -1.10 -2.97 46.89
CA ALA A 430 -2.17 -2.86 45.92
C ALA A 430 -2.93 -1.53 46.04
N ALA A 431 -3.25 -1.10 47.26
CA ALA A 431 -3.89 0.18 47.51
C ALA A 431 -3.01 1.37 47.01
N SER A 432 -1.70 1.34 47.34
CA SER A 432 -0.73 2.34 46.90
C SER A 432 -0.63 2.37 45.37
N LEU A 433 -0.59 1.19 44.73
CA LEU A 433 -0.56 1.05 43.29
C LEU A 433 -1.76 1.74 42.63
N ILE A 434 -2.97 1.47 43.09
CA ILE A 434 -4.18 2.09 42.53
C ILE A 434 -4.26 3.58 42.87
N ARG A 435 -3.88 4.01 44.08
CA ARG A 435 -3.81 5.44 44.44
C ARG A 435 -2.84 6.24 43.54
N SER A 436 -1.75 5.60 43.07
CA SER A 436 -0.79 6.25 42.17
C SER A 436 -1.40 6.65 40.82
N THR A 437 -2.59 6.13 40.47
CA THR A 437 -3.29 6.48 39.25
C THR A 437 -4.21 7.69 39.38
N SER A 438 -4.29 8.32 40.56
CA SER A 438 -5.24 9.44 40.83
C SER A 438 -5.03 10.65 39.95
N GLY A 439 -3.81 10.87 39.43
CA GLY A 439 -3.47 11.95 38.50
C GLY A 439 -3.46 11.57 37.02
N TYR A 440 -3.91 10.36 36.68
CA TYR A 440 -3.91 9.91 35.30
C TYR A 440 -5.10 10.50 34.52
N ASP A 441 -4.85 10.85 33.27
CA ASP A 441 -5.88 11.19 32.31
C ASP A 441 -6.53 9.90 31.76
N ILE A 442 -7.50 9.40 32.52
CA ILE A 442 -8.23 8.14 32.26
C ILE A 442 -9.74 8.37 32.14
N SER A 443 -10.44 7.44 31.53
CA SER A 443 -11.86 7.53 31.30
C SER A 443 -12.67 7.58 32.62
N PRO A 444 -13.89 8.18 32.62
CA PRO A 444 -14.77 8.13 33.77
C PRO A 444 -15.05 6.72 34.26
N ALA A 445 -15.15 5.73 33.39
CA ALA A 445 -15.29 4.33 33.74
C ALA A 445 -14.04 3.79 34.45
N ALA A 446 -12.83 4.15 33.98
CA ALA A 446 -11.58 3.77 34.63
C ALA A 446 -11.43 4.43 36.01
N HIS A 447 -11.84 5.68 36.18
CA HIS A 447 -11.90 6.34 37.48
C HIS A 447 -12.88 5.65 38.45
N ALA A 448 -14.06 5.27 37.95
CA ALA A 448 -15.04 4.49 38.77
C ALA A 448 -14.43 3.14 39.13
N LYS A 449 -13.77 2.44 38.22
CA LYS A 449 -13.11 1.15 38.50
C LYS A 449 -11.99 1.29 39.53
N ALA A 450 -11.16 2.32 39.44
CA ALA A 450 -10.08 2.61 40.41
C ALA A 450 -10.69 2.84 41.83
N SER A 451 -11.78 3.62 41.88
CA SER A 451 -12.48 3.89 43.15
C SER A 451 -13.07 2.63 43.80
N LEU A 452 -13.73 1.77 42.97
CA LEU A 452 -14.26 0.50 43.44
C LEU A 452 -13.18 -0.50 43.87
N LEU A 453 -12.03 -0.50 43.16
CA LEU A 453 -10.89 -1.33 43.56
C LEU A 453 -10.31 -0.91 44.91
N LEU A 454 -10.18 0.38 45.19
CA LEU A 454 -9.75 0.86 46.50
C LEU A 454 -10.73 0.42 47.61
N LYS A 455 -12.04 0.50 47.35
CA LYS A 455 -13.08 0.06 48.28
C LYS A 455 -13.01 -1.45 48.48
N TYR A 456 -12.80 -2.23 47.41
CA TYR A 456 -12.62 -3.68 47.49
C TYR A 456 -11.39 -4.06 48.32
N ILE A 457 -10.25 -3.42 48.05
CA ILE A 457 -9.00 -3.63 48.80
C ILE A 457 -9.22 -3.33 50.32
N ASP A 458 -9.94 -2.25 50.63
CA ASP A 458 -10.19 -1.88 52.02
C ASP A 458 -11.04 -2.97 52.73
N PHE A 459 -12.09 -3.46 52.10
CA PHE A 459 -12.87 -4.61 52.66
C PHE A 459 -12.02 -5.86 52.79
N LYS A 460 -11.15 -6.16 51.84
CA LYS A 460 -10.24 -7.33 51.94
C LYS A 460 -9.22 -7.16 53.09
N LYS A 461 -8.69 -5.97 53.32
CA LYS A 461 -7.83 -5.70 54.48
C LYS A 461 -8.57 -5.91 55.79
N GLN A 462 -9.81 -5.42 55.90
CA GLN A 462 -10.66 -5.65 57.12
C GLN A 462 -10.96 -7.15 57.29
N GLU A 463 -11.27 -7.87 56.21
CA GLU A 463 -11.49 -9.31 56.23
C GLU A 463 -10.25 -10.05 56.77
N MET A 464 -9.05 -9.72 56.23
CA MET A 464 -7.77 -10.29 56.68
C MET A 464 -7.51 -9.98 58.16
N GLY A 465 -7.77 -8.75 58.59
CA GLY A 465 -7.61 -8.34 59.99
C GLY A 465 -8.46 -9.17 60.95
N LEU A 466 -9.72 -9.37 60.61
CA LEU A 466 -10.63 -10.22 61.41
C LEU A 466 -10.22 -11.70 61.35
N MET A 467 -9.83 -12.21 60.19
CA MET A 467 -9.32 -13.60 60.09
C MET A 467 -8.08 -13.82 60.98
N LYS A 468 -7.11 -12.89 60.95
CA LYS A 468 -5.93 -12.90 61.79
C LYS A 468 -6.34 -12.91 63.28
N GLN A 469 -7.31 -12.06 63.65
CA GLN A 469 -7.81 -11.99 65.02
C GLN A 469 -8.47 -13.31 65.49
N ILE A 470 -9.29 -13.95 64.61
CA ILE A 470 -9.89 -15.28 64.86
C ILE A 470 -8.76 -16.32 65.09
N CYS A 471 -7.75 -16.33 64.24
CA CYS A 471 -6.62 -17.28 64.34
C CYS A 471 -5.84 -17.14 65.67
N ILE A 472 -5.68 -15.90 66.16
CA ILE A 472 -4.92 -15.63 67.40
C ILE A 472 -5.76 -15.85 68.66
N THR A 473 -7.03 -15.41 68.64
CA THR A 473 -7.86 -15.40 69.86
C THR A 473 -8.74 -16.61 69.99
N HIS A 474 -8.91 -17.43 68.94
CA HIS A 474 -9.84 -18.57 68.83
C HIS A 474 -11.30 -18.21 69.05
N LYS A 475 -11.69 -16.93 69.01
CA LYS A 475 -13.04 -16.42 69.22
C LYS A 475 -13.86 -16.46 67.92
N THR A 476 -14.01 -17.65 67.34
CA THR A 476 -14.66 -17.83 66.06
C THR A 476 -16.12 -17.42 66.08
N GLU A 477 -16.91 -17.89 67.06
CA GLU A 477 -18.36 -17.62 67.15
C GLU A 477 -18.65 -16.12 67.32
N GLU A 478 -17.85 -15.40 68.05
CA GLU A 478 -18.01 -13.95 68.31
C GLU A 478 -17.72 -13.08 67.07
N LEU A 479 -16.68 -13.43 66.28
CA LEU A 479 -16.17 -12.60 65.17
C LEU A 479 -16.71 -13.03 63.81
N MET A 480 -17.20 -14.25 63.63
CA MET A 480 -17.73 -14.75 62.35
C MET A 480 -18.88 -13.91 61.78
N PRO A 481 -19.86 -13.39 62.54
CA PRO A 481 -20.90 -12.52 61.97
C PRO A 481 -20.31 -11.23 61.33
N GLN A 482 -19.28 -10.64 61.93
CA GLN A 482 -18.61 -9.46 61.43
C GLN A 482 -17.79 -9.79 60.19
N LEU A 483 -17.07 -10.92 60.19
CA LEU A 483 -16.31 -11.43 59.07
C LEU A 483 -17.22 -11.66 57.85
N ASN A 484 -18.36 -12.34 58.02
CA ASN A 484 -19.29 -12.60 56.94
C ASN A 484 -19.85 -11.30 56.35
N LYS A 485 -20.21 -10.31 57.16
CA LYS A 485 -20.71 -9.02 56.72
C LYS A 485 -19.68 -8.27 55.83
N ILE A 486 -18.39 -8.30 56.23
CA ILE A 486 -17.32 -7.66 55.44
C ILE A 486 -17.08 -8.44 54.17
N ARG A 487 -17.07 -9.77 54.18
CA ARG A 487 -16.93 -10.64 53.04
C ARG A 487 -18.05 -10.39 52.02
N ASP A 488 -19.31 -10.29 52.48
CA ASP A 488 -20.45 -9.93 51.62
C ASP A 488 -20.26 -8.54 50.97
N SER A 489 -19.74 -7.57 51.74
CA SER A 489 -19.47 -6.25 51.21
C SER A 489 -18.35 -6.27 50.15
N ALA A 490 -17.30 -7.04 50.37
CA ALA A 490 -16.23 -7.26 49.40
C ALA A 490 -16.77 -7.93 48.12
N ASN A 491 -17.56 -8.99 48.27
CA ASN A 491 -18.17 -9.71 47.15
C ASN A 491 -19.12 -8.81 46.33
N ASN A 492 -19.97 -8.01 46.96
CA ASN A 492 -20.86 -7.08 46.30
C ASN A 492 -20.06 -6.03 45.52
N THR A 493 -18.99 -5.49 46.10
CA THR A 493 -18.10 -4.54 45.43
C THR A 493 -17.40 -5.19 44.23
N PHE A 494 -16.98 -6.45 44.35
CA PHE A 494 -16.41 -7.20 43.25
C PHE A 494 -17.43 -7.45 42.11
N GLN A 495 -18.69 -7.75 42.43
CA GLN A 495 -19.75 -7.86 41.43
C GLN A 495 -20.03 -6.52 40.71
N GLU A 496 -19.87 -5.39 41.39
CA GLU A 496 -19.94 -4.06 40.76
C GLU A 496 -18.76 -3.83 39.84
N LEU A 497 -17.55 -4.26 40.21
CA LEU A 497 -16.35 -4.19 39.38
C LEU A 497 -16.48 -4.98 38.06
N LEU A 498 -17.14 -6.14 38.10
CA LEU A 498 -17.35 -6.97 36.89
C LEU A 498 -18.35 -6.36 35.91
N LYS A 499 -19.12 -5.33 36.30
CA LYS A 499 -20.08 -4.63 35.44
C LYS A 499 -19.46 -3.43 34.72
N LEU A 500 -18.27 -3.02 35.12
CA LEU A 500 -17.46 -1.95 34.50
C LEU A 500 -16.43 -2.50 33.53
#